data_3727868e6bb40a1bac0956db65d558cd
#
_entry.id   3727868e6bb40a1bac0956db65d558cd
#
_cell.length_a   1.000
_cell.length_b   1.000
_cell.length_c   1.000
_cell.angle_alpha   90.00
_cell.angle_beta   90.00
_cell.angle_gamma   90.00
#
_symmetry.space_group_name_H-M   'P 1'
#
loop_
_entity.id
_entity.type
_entity.pdbx_description
1 polymer ?
#
loop_
_entity_poly.entity_id
_entity_poly.type
_entity_poly.pdbx_seq_one_letter_code
_entity_poly.pdbx_strand_id
1 'polypeptide(L)'
;MLLLFAAVSHAFVITDVRVEGLQRISAGTVFGSIPYNVGDNVDDEGLRRIIRALFQTEYFDDVKVGRDGNVLLIIVKERPTIDSIEFEGNKAIKTEMLTEGLSDAGLAEGEIFKKVTLDQMSAELERQYVLQGRYDAGITTEVENLPRNRVALKVNVEEGNVSGIRHINIVGNTKFDDETLREQFELRLPTWLSWYTKDGQYSREKLKGDLESLESCLLYTSDAADE
;
A
#
# COMPACT_ATOMS: atom_id res chain seq x y z
N MET A 1 -4.59 26.44 -48.24
CA MET A 1 -3.23 25.90 -48.38
C MET A 1 -2.75 25.42 -47.01
N LEU A 2 -2.95 24.12 -46.73
CA LEU A 2 -2.66 23.51 -45.42
C LEU A 2 -1.19 23.10 -45.43
N LEU A 3 -0.34 23.80 -44.69
CA LEU A 3 1.07 23.41 -44.50
C LEU A 3 1.10 22.23 -43.49
N LEU A 4 1.25 21.01 -44.00
CA LEU A 4 1.63 19.86 -43.22
C LEU A 4 3.08 20.06 -42.73
N PHE A 5 3.24 20.40 -41.45
CA PHE A 5 4.53 20.24 -40.78
C PHE A 5 4.79 18.74 -40.58
N ALA A 6 5.57 18.15 -41.46
CA ALA A 6 6.13 16.84 -41.25
C ALA A 6 7.13 16.95 -40.08
N ALA A 7 6.80 16.36 -38.92
CA ALA A 7 7.74 16.19 -37.84
C ALA A 7 8.86 15.27 -38.38
N VAL A 8 10.06 15.80 -38.58
CA VAL A 8 11.24 15.04 -38.97
C VAL A 8 11.66 14.17 -37.80
N SER A 9 11.23 12.93 -37.78
CA SER A 9 11.75 11.91 -36.85
C SER A 9 13.24 11.68 -37.17
N HIS A 10 14.12 12.06 -36.25
CA HIS A 10 15.55 11.88 -36.40
C HIS A 10 15.98 10.50 -35.90
N ALA A 11 15.75 9.48 -36.74
CA ALA A 11 16.24 8.16 -36.45
C ALA A 11 17.78 8.08 -36.62
N PHE A 12 18.46 7.27 -35.82
CA PHE A 12 19.89 7.04 -35.86
C PHE A 12 20.20 5.54 -35.73
N VAL A 13 21.32 5.12 -36.33
CA VAL A 13 21.79 3.74 -36.21
C VAL A 13 22.68 3.65 -34.96
N ILE A 14 22.35 2.73 -34.04
CA ILE A 14 23.13 2.50 -32.82
C ILE A 14 24.49 1.89 -33.23
N THR A 15 25.56 2.60 -32.94
CA THR A 15 26.93 2.09 -33.09
C THR A 15 27.51 1.53 -31.81
N ASP A 16 27.03 2.00 -30.68
CA ASP A 16 27.41 1.55 -29.32
C ASP A 16 26.33 1.90 -28.31
N VAL A 17 26.32 1.23 -27.15
CA VAL A 17 25.41 1.47 -26.06
C VAL A 17 26.21 1.76 -24.80
N ARG A 18 26.04 2.96 -24.24
CA ARG A 18 26.64 3.37 -22.97
C ARG A 18 25.59 3.45 -21.88
N VAL A 19 25.88 2.80 -20.74
CA VAL A 19 24.99 2.83 -19.56
C VAL A 19 25.73 3.48 -18.40
N GLU A 20 25.10 4.46 -17.77
CA GLU A 20 25.63 5.21 -16.63
C GLU A 20 24.68 5.11 -15.43
N GLY A 21 25.24 5.16 -14.21
CA GLY A 21 24.46 5.14 -12.96
C GLY A 21 24.25 3.76 -12.36
N LEU A 22 24.78 2.69 -12.97
CA LEU A 22 24.74 1.33 -12.42
C LEU A 22 25.62 1.22 -11.17
N GLN A 23 25.13 0.49 -10.18
CA GLN A 23 25.82 0.21 -8.91
C GLN A 23 25.88 -1.29 -8.61
N ARG A 24 24.74 -1.99 -8.71
CA ARG A 24 24.58 -3.41 -8.41
C ARG A 24 24.11 -4.20 -9.62
N ILE A 25 23.29 -3.58 -10.47
CA ILE A 25 22.78 -4.19 -11.70
C ILE A 25 23.89 -4.24 -12.74
N SER A 26 24.04 -5.38 -13.41
CA SER A 26 25.03 -5.51 -14.48
C SER A 26 24.58 -4.79 -15.75
N ALA A 27 25.53 -4.27 -16.51
CA ALA A 27 25.23 -3.71 -17.83
C ALA A 27 24.58 -4.76 -18.75
N GLY A 28 24.96 -6.04 -18.62
CA GLY A 28 24.34 -7.15 -19.36
C GLY A 28 22.85 -7.30 -19.09
N THR A 29 22.39 -7.06 -17.85
CA THR A 29 20.96 -7.05 -17.50
C THR A 29 20.22 -5.94 -18.23
N VAL A 30 20.82 -4.74 -18.29
CA VAL A 30 20.24 -3.61 -19.05
C VAL A 30 20.14 -3.94 -20.53
N PHE A 31 21.23 -4.46 -21.12
CA PHE A 31 21.25 -4.83 -22.55
C PHE A 31 20.24 -5.93 -22.89
N GLY A 32 20.06 -6.91 -21.99
CA GLY A 32 19.06 -7.97 -22.20
C GLY A 32 17.62 -7.50 -22.05
N SER A 33 17.39 -6.33 -21.43
CA SER A 33 16.05 -5.77 -21.17
C SER A 33 15.59 -4.81 -22.26
N ILE A 34 16.49 -4.28 -23.08
CA ILE A 34 16.14 -3.33 -24.15
C ILE A 34 15.85 -4.07 -25.46
N PRO A 35 14.84 -3.63 -26.26
CA PRO A 35 14.43 -4.30 -27.49
C PRO A 35 15.25 -3.87 -28.73
N TYR A 36 16.50 -3.43 -28.54
CA TYR A 36 17.37 -2.94 -29.59
C TYR A 36 18.81 -3.40 -29.37
N ASN A 37 19.52 -3.63 -30.48
CA ASN A 37 20.92 -4.03 -30.52
C ASN A 37 21.78 -2.99 -31.29
N VAL A 38 23.10 -3.12 -31.18
CA VAL A 38 24.04 -2.39 -32.04
C VAL A 38 23.76 -2.74 -33.49
N GLY A 39 23.63 -1.72 -34.33
CA GLY A 39 23.24 -1.84 -35.75
C GLY A 39 21.77 -1.54 -36.03
N ASP A 40 20.91 -1.53 -35.01
CA ASP A 40 19.50 -1.17 -35.18
C ASP A 40 19.29 0.33 -35.37
N ASN A 41 18.23 0.66 -36.11
CA ASN A 41 17.79 2.05 -36.29
C ASN A 41 16.75 2.43 -35.24
N VAL A 42 17.00 3.49 -34.47
CA VAL A 42 16.16 3.95 -33.39
C VAL A 42 15.69 5.38 -33.64
N ASP A 43 14.40 5.57 -33.55
CA ASP A 43 13.70 6.87 -33.56
C ASP A 43 13.25 7.28 -32.15
N ASP A 44 12.59 8.41 -32.02
CA ASP A 44 12.07 8.91 -30.74
C ASP A 44 11.06 7.95 -30.09
N GLU A 45 10.28 7.18 -30.87
CA GLU A 45 9.39 6.16 -30.31
C GLU A 45 10.19 4.94 -29.83
N GLY A 46 11.27 4.61 -30.49
CA GLY A 46 12.23 3.58 -30.05
C GLY A 46 12.85 3.94 -28.70
N LEU A 47 13.26 5.21 -28.51
CA LEU A 47 13.77 5.67 -27.21
C LEU A 47 12.72 5.51 -26.11
N ARG A 48 11.46 5.86 -26.38
CA ARG A 48 10.36 5.65 -25.43
C ARG A 48 10.10 4.17 -25.12
N ARG A 49 10.27 3.27 -26.09
CA ARG A 49 10.17 1.81 -25.88
C ARG A 49 11.27 1.31 -24.96
N ILE A 50 12.50 1.79 -25.13
CA ILE A 50 13.61 1.46 -24.23
C ILE A 50 13.31 1.90 -22.80
N ILE A 51 12.86 3.13 -22.60
CA ILE A 51 12.47 3.65 -21.27
C ILE A 51 11.41 2.74 -20.63
N ARG A 52 10.35 2.40 -21.36
CA ARG A 52 9.28 1.52 -20.86
C ARG A 52 9.80 0.13 -20.50
N ALA A 53 10.63 -0.46 -21.34
CA ALA A 53 11.21 -1.78 -21.10
C ALA A 53 12.07 -1.79 -19.83
N LEU A 54 12.89 -0.76 -19.61
CA LEU A 54 13.71 -0.64 -18.41
C LEU A 54 12.87 -0.39 -17.14
N PHE A 55 11.82 0.43 -17.19
CA PHE A 55 10.91 0.59 -16.06
C PHE A 55 10.13 -0.69 -15.71
N GLN A 56 9.79 -1.51 -16.71
CA GLN A 56 9.11 -2.80 -16.50
C GLN A 56 9.96 -3.82 -15.75
N THR A 57 11.28 -3.65 -15.72
CA THR A 57 12.16 -4.51 -14.89
C THR A 57 12.02 -4.24 -13.41
N GLU A 58 11.44 -3.09 -13.03
CA GLU A 58 11.31 -2.58 -11.66
C GLU A 58 12.63 -2.30 -10.93
N TYR A 59 13.78 -2.48 -11.58
CA TYR A 59 15.10 -2.24 -10.99
C TYR A 59 15.44 -0.77 -10.81
N PHE A 60 14.79 0.12 -11.56
CA PHE A 60 15.19 1.52 -11.67
C PHE A 60 14.12 2.47 -11.10
N ASP A 61 14.60 3.47 -10.39
CA ASP A 61 13.82 4.59 -9.86
C ASP A 61 13.67 5.69 -10.91
N ASP A 62 14.72 5.91 -11.71
CA ASP A 62 14.72 6.85 -12.84
C ASP A 62 15.49 6.26 -14.02
N VAL A 63 15.00 6.54 -15.24
CA VAL A 63 15.59 6.11 -16.50
C VAL A 63 15.53 7.26 -17.49
N LYS A 64 16.69 7.71 -17.97
CA LYS A 64 16.82 8.67 -19.04
C LYS A 64 17.53 8.02 -20.21
N VAL A 65 16.96 8.18 -21.39
CA VAL A 65 17.53 7.63 -22.63
C VAL A 65 17.69 8.75 -23.62
N GLY A 66 18.85 8.80 -24.22
CA GLY A 66 19.21 9.79 -25.24
C GLY A 66 20.24 9.27 -26.21
N ARG A 67 20.85 10.16 -26.97
CA ARG A 67 21.93 9.84 -27.90
C ARG A 67 23.09 10.82 -27.75
N ASP A 68 24.30 10.30 -27.94
CA ASP A 68 25.52 11.07 -28.14
C ASP A 68 26.11 10.67 -29.53
N GLY A 69 25.80 11.50 -30.54
CA GLY A 69 26.06 11.09 -31.93
C GLY A 69 25.22 9.86 -32.32
N ASN A 70 25.88 8.74 -32.54
CA ASN A 70 25.30 7.43 -32.86
C ASN A 70 25.40 6.44 -31.67
N VAL A 71 25.86 6.90 -30.51
CA VAL A 71 25.88 6.11 -29.28
C VAL A 71 24.53 6.26 -28.54
N LEU A 72 23.88 5.16 -28.20
CA LEU A 72 22.72 5.14 -27.35
C LEU A 72 23.20 5.35 -25.90
N LEU A 73 22.79 6.47 -25.29
CA LEU A 73 23.11 6.79 -23.90
C LEU A 73 21.93 6.47 -23.01
N ILE A 74 22.12 5.60 -22.01
CA ILE A 74 21.14 5.20 -21.01
C ILE A 74 21.69 5.63 -19.66
N ILE A 75 20.97 6.51 -18.97
CA ILE A 75 21.32 6.95 -17.61
C ILE A 75 20.24 6.42 -16.68
N VAL A 76 20.65 5.64 -15.70
CA VAL A 76 19.73 5.00 -14.75
C VAL A 76 20.03 5.40 -13.30
N LYS A 77 18.98 5.40 -12.47
CA LYS A 77 19.10 5.41 -11.02
C LYS A 77 18.48 4.12 -10.50
N GLU A 78 19.31 3.24 -9.94
CA GLU A 78 18.85 1.99 -9.37
C GLU A 78 18.00 2.21 -8.13
N ARG A 79 16.94 1.41 -7.95
CA ARG A 79 16.22 1.34 -6.67
C ARG A 79 17.12 0.72 -5.61
N PRO A 80 17.07 1.21 -4.38
CA PRO A 80 17.82 0.59 -3.28
C PRO A 80 17.22 -0.77 -2.94
N THR A 81 18.01 -1.62 -2.26
CA THR A 81 17.51 -2.85 -1.65
C THR A 81 17.35 -2.66 -0.15
N ILE A 82 16.42 -3.41 0.40
CA ILE A 82 16.16 -3.46 1.83
C ILE A 82 17.30 -4.21 2.51
N ASP A 83 17.95 -3.58 3.47
CA ASP A 83 19.01 -4.16 4.30
C ASP A 83 18.47 -4.77 5.58
N SER A 84 17.53 -4.06 6.22
CA SER A 84 16.87 -4.50 7.44
C SER A 84 15.48 -3.86 7.56
N ILE A 85 14.61 -4.52 8.32
CA ILE A 85 13.29 -4.02 8.69
C ILE A 85 13.13 -4.17 10.19
N GLU A 86 12.91 -3.06 10.87
CA GLU A 86 12.73 -3.02 12.32
C GLU A 86 11.32 -2.53 12.66
N PHE A 87 10.69 -3.18 13.64
CA PHE A 87 9.40 -2.79 14.18
C PHE A 87 9.55 -2.34 15.62
N GLU A 88 8.95 -1.21 15.96
CA GLU A 88 8.88 -0.72 17.34
C GLU A 88 7.42 -0.45 17.74
N GLY A 89 7.08 -0.73 18.99
CA GLY A 89 5.78 -0.38 19.59
C GLY A 89 4.66 -1.39 19.36
N ASN A 90 4.81 -2.36 18.48
CA ASN A 90 3.83 -3.41 18.18
C ASN A 90 3.76 -4.45 19.33
N LYS A 91 2.69 -4.45 20.09
CA LYS A 91 2.44 -5.39 21.20
C LYS A 91 1.25 -6.32 20.90
N ALA A 92 0.22 -5.81 20.25
CA ALA A 92 -0.99 -6.56 19.92
C ALA A 92 -0.77 -7.52 18.75
N ILE A 93 0.04 -7.12 17.77
CA ILE A 93 0.43 -7.96 16.63
C ILE A 93 1.92 -8.30 16.79
N LYS A 94 2.23 -9.59 16.74
CA LYS A 94 3.61 -10.05 16.89
C LYS A 94 4.49 -9.64 15.70
N THR A 95 5.74 -9.32 15.96
CA THR A 95 6.72 -8.91 14.94
C THR A 95 6.87 -9.94 13.82
N GLU A 96 6.81 -11.23 14.15
CA GLU A 96 6.93 -12.32 13.16
C GLU A 96 5.79 -12.25 12.14
N MET A 97 4.56 -11.99 12.57
CA MET A 97 3.39 -11.85 11.68
C MET A 97 3.50 -10.61 10.80
N LEU A 98 4.03 -9.51 11.35
CA LEU A 98 4.25 -8.27 10.59
C LEU A 98 5.33 -8.48 9.52
N THR A 99 6.42 -9.15 9.88
CA THR A 99 7.51 -9.45 8.95
C THR A 99 7.05 -10.39 7.84
N GLU A 100 6.24 -11.41 8.15
CA GLU A 100 5.65 -12.32 7.16
C GLU A 100 4.74 -11.55 6.19
N GLY A 101 3.84 -10.72 6.71
CA GLY A 101 2.95 -9.90 5.87
C GLY A 101 3.69 -8.92 4.96
N LEU A 102 4.79 -8.30 5.45
CA LEU A 102 5.63 -7.46 4.60
C LEU A 102 6.36 -8.27 3.53
N SER A 103 6.88 -9.44 3.89
CA SER A 103 7.56 -10.35 2.97
C SER A 103 6.63 -10.81 1.84
N ASP A 104 5.38 -11.16 2.15
CA ASP A 104 4.36 -11.54 1.17
C ASP A 104 4.02 -10.39 0.20
N ALA A 105 4.16 -9.16 0.66
CA ALA A 105 3.99 -7.96 -0.17
C ALA A 105 5.25 -7.58 -0.98
N GLY A 106 6.34 -8.36 -0.87
CA GLY A 106 7.61 -8.11 -1.53
C GLY A 106 8.50 -7.07 -0.83
N LEU A 107 8.28 -6.85 0.47
CA LEU A 107 9.15 -6.05 1.33
C LEU A 107 9.88 -6.99 2.29
N ALA A 108 11.00 -7.55 1.85
CA ALA A 108 11.86 -8.40 2.64
C ALA A 108 13.33 -7.96 2.52
N GLU A 109 14.18 -8.39 3.45
CA GLU A 109 15.62 -8.16 3.35
C GLU A 109 16.19 -8.73 2.06
N GLY A 110 16.97 -7.94 1.34
CA GLY A 110 17.52 -8.26 0.03
C GLY A 110 16.63 -7.90 -1.15
N GLU A 111 15.34 -7.67 -0.95
CA GLU A 111 14.41 -7.27 -2.01
C GLU A 111 14.55 -5.79 -2.38
N ILE A 112 14.04 -5.44 -3.55
CA ILE A 112 14.05 -4.07 -4.06
C ILE A 112 13.04 -3.23 -3.28
N PHE A 113 13.50 -2.14 -2.69
CA PHE A 113 12.63 -1.22 -1.97
C PHE A 113 11.72 -0.43 -2.92
N LYS A 114 10.43 -0.50 -2.66
CA LYS A 114 9.38 0.27 -3.34
C LYS A 114 8.60 1.08 -2.31
N LYS A 115 8.76 2.39 -2.34
CA LYS A 115 8.07 3.27 -1.39
C LYS A 115 6.56 3.11 -1.43
N VAL A 116 5.97 2.96 -2.61
CA VAL A 116 4.51 2.76 -2.78
C VAL A 116 4.03 1.52 -2.04
N THR A 117 4.78 0.42 -2.09
CA THR A 117 4.43 -0.82 -1.37
C THR A 117 4.51 -0.62 0.15
N LEU A 118 5.53 0.10 0.64
CA LEU A 118 5.64 0.43 2.06
C LEU A 118 4.46 1.29 2.54
N ASP A 119 4.10 2.32 1.78
CA ASP A 119 2.97 3.20 2.11
C ASP A 119 1.63 2.42 2.13
N GLN A 120 1.42 1.50 1.17
CA GLN A 120 0.25 0.62 1.12
C GLN A 120 0.19 -0.34 2.31
N MET A 121 1.31 -0.96 2.67
CA MET A 121 1.39 -1.87 3.81
C MET A 121 1.19 -1.15 5.13
N SER A 122 1.70 0.08 5.27
CA SER A 122 1.46 0.92 6.45
C SER A 122 -0.03 1.23 6.63
N ALA A 123 -0.72 1.61 5.56
CA ALA A 123 -2.16 1.86 5.58
C ALA A 123 -2.98 0.58 5.89
N GLU A 124 -2.56 -0.58 5.35
CA GLU A 124 -3.20 -1.86 5.65
C GLU A 124 -2.99 -2.26 7.13
N LEU A 125 -1.80 -2.06 7.65
CA LEU A 125 -1.50 -2.32 9.06
C LEU A 125 -2.32 -1.43 9.99
N GLU A 126 -2.44 -0.14 9.69
CA GLU A 126 -3.32 0.78 10.42
C GLU A 126 -4.77 0.29 10.40
N ARG A 127 -5.26 -0.15 9.23
CA ARG A 127 -6.58 -0.74 9.09
C ARG A 127 -6.77 -1.99 9.96
N GLN A 128 -5.77 -2.85 10.08
CA GLN A 128 -5.81 -4.04 10.94
C GLN A 128 -5.93 -3.66 12.42
N TYR A 129 -5.25 -2.61 12.87
CA TYR A 129 -5.42 -2.08 14.23
C TYR A 129 -6.82 -1.49 14.46
N VAL A 130 -7.36 -0.77 13.49
CA VAL A 130 -8.73 -0.25 13.53
C VAL A 130 -9.76 -1.37 13.65
N LEU A 131 -9.60 -2.48 12.90
CA LEU A 131 -10.47 -3.67 13.00
C LEU A 131 -10.41 -4.33 14.38
N GLN A 132 -9.29 -4.18 15.10
CA GLN A 132 -9.16 -4.61 16.50
C GLN A 132 -9.71 -3.59 17.51
N GLY A 133 -10.42 -2.57 17.05
CA GLY A 133 -11.01 -1.52 17.90
C GLY A 133 -10.02 -0.44 18.38
N ARG A 134 -8.84 -0.36 17.77
CA ARG A 134 -7.79 0.62 18.08
C ARG A 134 -7.82 1.78 17.09
N TYR A 135 -8.79 2.67 17.26
CA TYR A 135 -9.07 3.76 16.31
C TYR A 135 -8.04 4.89 16.34
N ASP A 136 -7.25 4.96 17.40
CA ASP A 136 -6.15 5.94 17.56
C ASP A 136 -4.79 5.34 17.16
N ALA A 137 -4.77 4.18 16.51
CA ALA A 137 -3.53 3.59 16.02
C ALA A 137 -2.92 4.45 14.92
N GLY A 138 -1.61 4.61 14.97
CA GLY A 138 -0.83 5.32 13.95
C GLY A 138 0.41 4.52 13.56
N ILE A 139 0.71 4.50 12.27
CA ILE A 139 1.90 3.85 11.73
C ILE A 139 2.78 4.91 11.07
N THR A 140 4.01 5.03 11.56
CA THR A 140 5.02 5.90 10.94
C THR A 140 6.17 5.08 10.44
N THR A 141 6.65 5.39 9.24
CA THR A 141 7.75 4.67 8.61
C THR A 141 8.93 5.61 8.34
N GLU A 142 10.11 5.20 8.72
CA GLU A 142 11.36 5.89 8.44
C GLU A 142 12.21 5.05 7.49
N VAL A 143 12.81 5.70 6.50
CA VAL A 143 13.68 5.05 5.51
C VAL A 143 15.06 5.68 5.62
N GLU A 144 16.00 4.93 6.15
CA GLU A 144 17.38 5.35 6.27
C GLU A 144 18.20 4.85 5.08
N ASN A 145 18.87 5.78 4.39
CA ASN A 145 19.76 5.43 3.28
C ASN A 145 21.12 4.94 3.78
N LEU A 146 21.49 3.74 3.35
CA LEU A 146 22.74 3.09 3.70
C LEU A 146 23.72 3.05 2.50
N PRO A 147 25.03 2.87 2.75
CA PRO A 147 26.02 2.69 1.69
C PRO A 147 25.66 1.54 0.74
N ARG A 148 26.15 1.60 -0.49
CA ARG A 148 25.95 0.60 -1.55
C ARG A 148 24.50 0.46 -2.00
N ASN A 149 23.76 1.58 -2.07
CA ASN A 149 22.37 1.66 -2.53
C ASN A 149 21.44 0.69 -1.76
N ARG A 150 21.49 0.74 -0.43
CA ARG A 150 20.63 -0.01 0.49
C ARG A 150 19.81 0.92 1.36
N VAL A 151 18.74 0.43 1.93
CA VAL A 151 17.92 1.14 2.91
C VAL A 151 17.62 0.25 4.10
N ALA A 152 17.63 0.85 5.30
CA ALA A 152 17.03 0.27 6.49
C ALA A 152 15.63 0.87 6.66
N LEU A 153 14.66 0.04 6.98
CA LEU A 153 13.29 0.45 7.22
C LEU A 153 12.98 0.34 8.70
N LYS A 154 12.45 1.42 9.29
CA LYS A 154 11.95 1.42 10.66
C LYS A 154 10.46 1.72 10.65
N VAL A 155 9.68 0.81 11.21
CA VAL A 155 8.22 0.90 11.30
C VAL A 155 7.84 1.11 12.76
N ASN A 156 7.44 2.34 13.10
CA ASN A 156 7.01 2.69 14.43
C ASN A 156 5.49 2.57 14.52
N VAL A 157 5.02 1.77 15.46
CA VAL A 157 3.62 1.47 15.68
C VAL A 157 3.15 2.11 16.98
N GLU A 158 2.25 3.07 16.86
CA GLU A 158 1.49 3.62 17.98
C GLU A 158 0.13 2.92 18.03
N GLU A 159 0.00 1.87 18.84
CA GLU A 159 -1.22 1.05 18.82
C GLU A 159 -2.47 1.75 19.34
N GLY A 160 -2.32 2.82 20.10
CA GLY A 160 -3.44 3.47 20.76
C GLY A 160 -4.14 2.56 21.78
N ASN A 161 -5.30 3.00 22.25
CA ASN A 161 -6.13 2.23 23.17
C ASN A 161 -7.28 1.57 22.42
N VAL A 162 -7.73 0.41 22.94
CA VAL A 162 -8.98 -0.19 22.47
C VAL A 162 -10.15 0.70 22.88
N SER A 163 -10.95 1.13 21.93
CA SER A 163 -12.11 1.98 22.17
C SER A 163 -13.23 1.18 22.86
N GLY A 164 -13.73 1.70 23.96
CA GLY A 164 -14.77 1.07 24.75
C GLY A 164 -16.11 1.81 24.67
N ILE A 165 -17.21 1.04 24.74
CA ILE A 165 -18.56 1.57 24.83
C ILE A 165 -18.87 1.91 26.29
N ARG A 166 -19.24 3.14 26.56
CA ARG A 166 -19.67 3.57 27.91
C ARG A 166 -21.17 3.55 28.07
N HIS A 167 -21.91 3.94 27.02
CA HIS A 167 -23.37 4.01 27.05
C HIS A 167 -23.93 3.69 25.67
N ILE A 168 -25.09 3.05 25.64
CA ILE A 168 -25.92 2.88 24.44
C ILE A 168 -27.26 3.54 24.77
N ASN A 169 -27.55 4.67 24.14
CA ASN A 169 -28.80 5.40 24.30
C ASN A 169 -29.63 5.27 23.02
N ILE A 170 -30.86 4.84 23.16
CA ILE A 170 -31.84 4.77 22.08
C ILE A 170 -32.86 5.89 22.32
N VAL A 171 -33.10 6.70 21.27
CA VAL A 171 -33.99 7.88 21.40
C VAL A 171 -35.03 7.81 20.28
N GLY A 172 -36.31 8.08 20.68
CA GLY A 172 -37.42 8.12 19.72
C GLY A 172 -38.22 6.81 19.63
N ASN A 173 -37.81 5.77 20.35
CA ASN A 173 -38.52 4.50 20.43
C ASN A 173 -39.84 4.68 21.25
N THR A 174 -40.97 4.45 20.61
CA THR A 174 -42.29 4.56 21.22
C THR A 174 -43.03 3.23 21.31
N LYS A 175 -42.65 2.26 20.47
CA LYS A 175 -43.29 0.92 20.39
C LYS A 175 -42.57 -0.17 21.18
N PHE A 176 -41.25 -0.04 21.31
CA PHE A 176 -40.38 -1.01 21.99
C PHE A 176 -39.61 -0.29 23.10
N ASP A 177 -39.36 -0.96 24.20
CA ASP A 177 -38.50 -0.43 25.23
C ASP A 177 -37.01 -0.59 24.85
N ASP A 178 -36.17 0.19 25.53
CA ASP A 178 -34.71 0.20 25.29
C ASP A 178 -34.05 -1.15 25.52
N GLU A 179 -34.59 -1.95 26.46
CA GLU A 179 -34.02 -3.22 26.84
C GLU A 179 -34.22 -4.26 25.72
N THR A 180 -35.45 -4.35 25.19
CA THR A 180 -35.79 -5.20 24.04
C THR A 180 -34.96 -4.86 22.80
N LEU A 181 -34.76 -3.58 22.52
CA LEU A 181 -33.95 -3.16 21.37
C LEU A 181 -32.47 -3.45 21.56
N ARG A 182 -31.93 -3.25 22.77
CA ARG A 182 -30.53 -3.55 23.10
C ARG A 182 -30.20 -5.05 23.07
N GLU A 183 -31.17 -5.92 23.36
CA GLU A 183 -30.99 -7.38 23.25
C GLU A 183 -30.68 -7.85 21.82
N GLN A 184 -31.13 -7.10 20.82
CA GLN A 184 -30.87 -7.38 19.39
C GLN A 184 -29.47 -6.95 18.94
N PHE A 185 -28.75 -6.17 19.76
CA PHE A 185 -27.42 -5.64 19.39
C PHE A 185 -26.31 -6.65 19.65
N GLU A 186 -25.35 -6.71 18.75
CA GLU A 186 -24.07 -7.38 18.98
C GLU A 186 -23.16 -6.53 19.88
N LEU A 187 -23.30 -5.20 19.80
CA LEU A 187 -22.59 -4.28 20.68
C LEU A 187 -23.19 -4.35 22.10
N ARG A 188 -22.36 -4.65 23.06
CA ARG A 188 -22.74 -4.79 24.46
C ARG A 188 -21.96 -3.84 25.34
N LEU A 189 -22.60 -3.41 26.43
CA LEU A 189 -21.93 -2.66 27.49
C LEU A 189 -20.92 -3.57 28.21
N PRO A 190 -19.84 -3.00 28.76
CA PRO A 190 -18.86 -3.76 29.52
C PRO A 190 -19.48 -4.37 30.76
N THR A 191 -19.22 -5.64 31.00
CA THR A 191 -19.59 -6.40 32.17
C THR A 191 -18.36 -6.71 33.01
N TRP A 192 -18.52 -7.26 34.23
CA TRP A 192 -17.40 -7.67 35.05
C TRP A 192 -16.54 -8.80 34.42
N LEU A 193 -17.08 -9.54 33.43
CA LEU A 193 -16.39 -10.57 32.65
C LEU A 193 -15.80 -10.05 31.35
N SER A 194 -15.89 -8.76 31.05
CA SER A 194 -15.45 -8.18 29.76
C SER A 194 -13.96 -8.37 29.49
N TRP A 195 -13.14 -8.59 30.51
CA TRP A 195 -11.75 -8.97 30.36
C TRP A 195 -11.54 -10.32 29.65
N TYR A 196 -12.56 -11.20 29.69
CA TYR A 196 -12.54 -12.50 29.03
C TYR A 196 -13.39 -12.50 27.74
N THR A 197 -14.62 -11.93 27.80
CA THR A 197 -15.57 -11.94 26.68
C THR A 197 -15.31 -10.86 25.65
N LYS A 198 -14.44 -9.87 25.96
CA LYS A 198 -14.20 -8.65 25.18
C LYS A 198 -15.46 -7.82 24.93
N ASP A 199 -16.52 -8.02 25.72
CA ASP A 199 -17.71 -7.15 25.71
C ASP A 199 -17.33 -5.72 26.08
N GLY A 200 -18.07 -4.76 25.55
CA GLY A 200 -17.81 -3.35 25.77
C GLY A 200 -16.76 -2.75 24.83
N GLN A 201 -16.18 -3.52 23.91
CA GLN A 201 -15.33 -2.97 22.86
C GLN A 201 -16.20 -2.40 21.73
N TYR A 202 -15.90 -1.18 21.33
CA TYR A 202 -16.55 -0.55 20.18
C TYR A 202 -16.03 -1.15 18.87
N SER A 203 -16.94 -1.53 17.97
CA SER A 203 -16.64 -1.91 16.58
C SER A 203 -17.61 -1.18 15.66
N ARG A 204 -17.07 -0.52 14.65
CA ARG A 204 -17.87 0.20 13.65
C ARG A 204 -18.69 -0.78 12.80
N GLU A 205 -18.13 -1.96 12.51
CA GLU A 205 -18.78 -3.02 11.76
C GLU A 205 -19.99 -3.56 12.51
N LYS A 206 -19.82 -3.85 13.83
CA LYS A 206 -20.92 -4.27 14.68
C LYS A 206 -22.00 -3.20 14.80
N LEU A 207 -21.60 -1.93 14.97
CA LEU A 207 -22.56 -0.83 15.02
C LEU A 207 -23.39 -0.76 13.73
N LYS A 208 -22.75 -0.94 12.57
CA LYS A 208 -23.46 -0.93 11.29
C LYS A 208 -24.43 -2.10 11.20
N GLY A 209 -24.03 -3.30 11.58
CA GLY A 209 -24.90 -4.48 11.63
C GLY A 209 -26.07 -4.30 12.60
N ASP A 210 -25.83 -3.72 13.79
CA ASP A 210 -26.88 -3.41 14.77
C ASP A 210 -27.89 -2.41 14.21
N LEU A 211 -27.45 -1.37 13.49
CA LEU A 211 -28.35 -0.41 12.84
C LEU A 211 -29.19 -1.05 11.73
N GLU A 212 -28.61 -1.90 10.88
CA GLU A 212 -29.31 -2.64 9.83
C GLU A 212 -30.36 -3.61 10.45
N SER A 213 -30.01 -4.27 11.55
CA SER A 213 -30.93 -5.15 12.30
C SER A 213 -32.10 -4.37 12.88
N LEU A 214 -31.81 -3.17 13.44
CA LEU A 214 -32.83 -2.30 14.00
C LEU A 214 -33.80 -1.79 12.92
N GLU A 215 -33.28 -1.33 11.79
CA GLU A 215 -34.09 -0.91 10.63
C GLU A 215 -34.98 -2.05 10.12
N SER A 216 -34.44 -3.25 9.99
CA SER A 216 -35.17 -4.43 9.54
C SER A 216 -36.31 -4.79 10.52
N CYS A 217 -36.02 -4.76 11.84
CA CYS A 217 -37.01 -5.03 12.87
C CYS A 217 -38.16 -4.01 12.84
N LEU A 218 -37.84 -2.72 12.68
CA LEU A 218 -38.83 -1.65 12.63
C LEU A 218 -39.71 -1.69 11.37
N LEU A 219 -39.15 -2.03 10.21
CA LEU A 219 -39.88 -2.18 8.96
C LEU A 219 -40.84 -3.37 9.02
N TYR A 220 -40.40 -4.52 9.55
CA TYR A 220 -41.23 -5.73 9.66
C TYR A 220 -42.42 -5.53 10.58
N THR A 221 -42.28 -4.73 11.62
CA THR A 221 -43.38 -4.42 12.57
C THR A 221 -44.32 -3.35 12.06
N SER A 222 -43.90 -2.50 11.12
CA SER A 222 -44.72 -1.52 10.44
C SER A 222 -45.70 -2.19 9.45
N ASP A 223 -45.22 -3.13 8.64
CA ASP A 223 -46.02 -3.89 7.68
C ASP A 223 -47.07 -4.81 8.35
N ALA A 224 -46.72 -5.38 9.51
CA ALA A 224 -47.62 -6.24 10.30
C ALA A 224 -48.74 -5.45 11.06
N ALA A 225 -48.62 -4.11 11.13
CA ALA A 225 -49.62 -3.25 11.79
C ALA A 225 -50.63 -2.63 10.81
N ASP A 226 -50.39 -2.76 9.50
CA ASP A 226 -51.26 -2.28 8.43
C ASP A 226 -52.17 -3.40 7.83
N GLU A 227 -52.07 -4.67 8.30
CA GLU A 227 -53.00 -5.78 8.03
C GLU A 227 -53.99 -5.95 9.21
#